data_34d705302d01a887dd582edac3e84c01
#
_entry.id   34d705302d01a887dd582edac3e84c01
#
_cell.length_a   1.000
_cell.length_b   1.000
_cell.length_c   1.000
_cell.angle_alpha   90.00
_cell.angle_beta   90.00
_cell.angle_gamma   90.00
#
_symmetry.space_group_name_H-M   'P 1'
#
loop_
_entity.id
_entity.type
_entity.pdbx_description
1 polymer ?
#
loop_
_entity_poly.entity_id
_entity_poly.type
_entity_poly.pdbx_seq_one_letter_code
_entity_poly.pdbx_strand_id
1 'polypeptide(L)'
;EKVCRASTNANIIAKVLKAVRGHYGEDDCTKIVLPKQIDAYCRANLPPKILDYILNNQEGITVKLFDNTVVFGNGGIHSTYDSNIYVESDDEWVLLNVDATSYYPSMLIKFKTLSRAVTEPKIFEEIFAERVRIKHKENKTEEDEELQRAYKLVLNTTFGASGNKYLDLYDPYMCSKTCRIGQIFLASLACKLHNTIPGIKIIQTNTDGILVYIRRKDIPVLEKCQAEWTAVSGINMETDHVTKIWQRDVNNYILLKEEHGKVKIKRKGAWLNDKSRHVGYIEPKPLTAFACAKAATDFLLNGKDVIESIFYNNNFEDFVMTCTKGPTYRGVVHRMYDGSEKELFRCNRVIGTTDERYGKLYKVKMYKGKLSYTQMPNTPDHCVTVNAELSGYNLK
;
A
#
# COMPACT_ATOMS: atom_id res chain seq x y z
N GLU A 1 -5.19 -3.51 30.08
CA GLU A 1 -5.73 -4.26 28.90
C GLU A 1 -5.97 -3.40 27.64
N LYS A 2 -5.51 -2.14 27.59
CA LYS A 2 -5.68 -1.25 26.43
C LYS A 2 -4.36 -0.68 25.90
N VAL A 3 -3.27 -1.40 26.05
CA VAL A 3 -1.97 -0.97 25.55
C VAL A 3 -1.87 -1.29 24.05
N CYS A 4 -2.01 -0.26 23.24
CA CYS A 4 -1.50 -0.13 21.88
C CYS A 4 -1.32 -1.42 21.07
N ARG A 5 -2.38 -1.91 20.43
CA ARG A 5 -2.32 -3.12 19.58
C ARG A 5 -1.28 -3.03 18.45
N ALA A 6 -0.96 -1.84 17.93
CA ALA A 6 0.05 -1.69 16.87
C ALA A 6 1.50 -1.84 17.38
N SER A 7 1.84 -1.32 18.56
CA SER A 7 3.14 -1.56 19.18
C SER A 7 3.28 -2.98 19.72
N THR A 8 2.14 -3.63 20.06
CA THR A 8 2.11 -5.00 20.54
C THR A 8 2.51 -5.99 19.46
N ASN A 9 2.06 -5.82 18.21
CA ASN A 9 2.40 -6.74 17.12
C ASN A 9 3.90 -6.72 16.80
N ALA A 10 4.52 -5.54 16.66
CA ALA A 10 5.94 -5.45 16.38
C ALA A 10 6.80 -6.01 17.52
N ASN A 11 6.40 -5.80 18.78
CA ASN A 11 7.09 -6.34 19.95
C ASN A 11 6.91 -7.86 20.08
N ILE A 12 5.74 -8.40 19.74
CA ILE A 12 5.51 -9.85 19.68
C ILE A 12 6.42 -10.47 18.60
N ILE A 13 6.47 -9.86 17.42
CA ILE A 13 7.32 -10.32 16.31
C ILE A 13 8.79 -10.27 16.70
N ALA A 14 9.26 -9.20 17.35
CA ALA A 14 10.62 -9.12 17.86
C ALA A 14 10.93 -10.27 18.82
N LYS A 15 10.02 -10.63 19.73
CA LYS A 15 10.18 -11.77 20.62
C LYS A 15 10.20 -13.12 19.89
N VAL A 16 9.30 -13.32 18.92
CA VAL A 16 9.27 -14.53 18.09
C VAL A 16 10.59 -14.72 17.34
N LEU A 17 11.17 -13.65 16.82
CA LEU A 17 12.44 -13.63 16.11
C LEU A 17 13.65 -13.54 17.05
N LYS A 18 13.42 -13.60 18.36
CA LYS A 18 14.47 -13.46 19.39
C LYS A 18 15.36 -12.23 19.15
N ALA A 19 14.75 -11.11 18.80
CA ALA A 19 15.47 -9.88 18.51
C ALA A 19 16.10 -9.27 19.79
N VAL A 20 17.35 -8.90 19.68
CA VAL A 20 18.10 -8.16 20.71
C VAL A 20 18.51 -6.82 20.13
N ARG A 21 17.97 -5.77 20.71
CA ARG A 21 18.24 -4.40 20.25
C ARG A 21 19.74 -4.08 20.29
N GLY A 22 20.28 -3.67 19.15
CA GLY A 22 21.67 -3.24 19.00
C GLY A 22 21.82 -1.73 18.79
N HIS A 23 23.04 -1.24 18.70
CA HIS A 23 23.39 0.16 18.44
C HIS A 23 23.62 0.40 16.94
N TYR A 24 22.65 0.02 16.09
CA TYR A 24 22.77 0.10 14.63
C TYR A 24 22.44 1.48 14.05
N GLY A 25 22.08 2.46 14.89
CA GLY A 25 21.74 3.83 14.45
C GLY A 25 22.95 4.70 14.05
N GLU A 26 24.18 4.24 14.34
CA GLU A 26 25.44 4.93 14.04
C GLU A 26 26.02 4.55 12.66
N ASP A 27 25.45 3.56 11.99
CA ASP A 27 25.93 3.12 10.68
C ASP A 27 25.72 4.20 9.61
N ASP A 28 26.70 4.31 8.71
CA ASP A 28 26.57 5.14 7.51
C ASP A 28 25.57 4.52 6.53
N CYS A 29 24.35 5.02 6.54
CA CYS A 29 23.30 4.59 5.62
C CYS A 29 23.43 5.25 4.23
N THR A 30 24.39 6.13 3.97
CA THR A 30 24.51 6.82 2.66
C THR A 30 25.00 5.87 1.59
N LYS A 31 25.90 4.93 1.92
CA LYS A 31 26.50 4.01 0.97
C LYS A 31 25.91 2.62 1.07
N ILE A 32 25.43 2.10 -0.07
CA ILE A 32 24.94 0.73 -0.18
C ILE A 32 25.79 -0.05 -1.20
N VAL A 33 26.19 -1.25 -0.79
CA VAL A 33 26.90 -2.18 -1.68
C VAL A 33 25.93 -3.25 -2.13
N LEU A 34 25.81 -3.37 -3.46
CA LEU A 34 25.01 -4.44 -4.09
C LEU A 34 25.76 -5.77 -4.04
N PRO A 35 25.05 -6.91 -3.95
CA PRO A 35 25.63 -8.20 -4.28
C PRO A 35 26.17 -8.19 -5.72
N LYS A 36 27.34 -8.81 -5.96
CA LYS A 36 28.07 -8.73 -7.24
C LYS A 36 27.19 -9.04 -8.46
N GLN A 37 26.38 -10.07 -8.40
CA GLN A 37 25.48 -10.48 -9.49
C GLN A 37 24.37 -9.44 -9.75
N ILE A 38 23.84 -8.80 -8.69
CA ILE A 38 22.84 -7.75 -8.77
C ILE A 38 23.46 -6.48 -9.36
N ASP A 39 24.65 -6.10 -8.89
CA ASP A 39 25.38 -4.93 -9.43
C ASP A 39 25.61 -5.05 -10.94
N ALA A 40 26.09 -6.21 -11.40
CA ALA A 40 26.31 -6.46 -12.82
C ALA A 40 25.01 -6.34 -13.65
N TYR A 41 23.90 -6.92 -13.17
CA TYR A 41 22.61 -6.81 -13.82
C TYR A 41 22.10 -5.36 -13.86
N CYS A 42 22.20 -4.64 -12.75
CA CYS A 42 21.75 -3.25 -12.67
C CYS A 42 22.57 -2.32 -13.56
N ARG A 43 23.89 -2.48 -13.59
CA ARG A 43 24.78 -1.68 -14.48
C ARG A 43 24.52 -1.92 -15.96
N ALA A 44 24.09 -3.12 -16.32
CA ALA A 44 23.74 -3.46 -17.70
C ALA A 44 22.40 -2.85 -18.14
N ASN A 45 21.50 -2.53 -17.23
CA ASN A 45 20.12 -2.18 -17.55
C ASN A 45 19.65 -0.80 -17.03
N LEU A 46 20.36 -0.17 -16.08
CA LEU A 46 20.02 1.13 -15.53
C LEU A 46 21.08 2.18 -15.84
N PRO A 47 20.71 3.44 -16.15
CA PRO A 47 21.68 4.50 -16.40
C PRO A 47 22.67 4.66 -15.23
N PRO A 48 23.99 4.67 -15.48
CA PRO A 48 25.02 4.66 -14.44
C PRO A 48 24.87 5.80 -13.43
N LYS A 49 24.57 7.02 -13.88
CA LYS A 49 24.40 8.19 -13.01
C LYS A 49 23.26 8.02 -12.00
N ILE A 50 22.17 7.36 -12.39
CA ILE A 50 21.03 7.10 -11.51
C ILE A 50 21.39 6.01 -10.51
N LEU A 51 21.99 4.93 -10.99
CA LEU A 51 22.45 3.84 -10.13
C LEU A 51 23.43 4.35 -9.06
N ASP A 52 24.46 5.08 -9.47
CA ASP A 52 25.48 5.61 -8.55
C ASP A 52 24.90 6.63 -7.58
N TYR A 53 23.93 7.45 -8.00
CA TYR A 53 23.23 8.36 -7.08
C TYR A 53 22.49 7.58 -5.98
N ILE A 54 21.67 6.59 -6.37
CA ILE A 54 20.87 5.82 -5.41
C ILE A 54 21.77 4.99 -4.47
N LEU A 55 22.92 4.50 -4.96
CA LEU A 55 23.85 3.75 -4.12
C LEU A 55 24.59 4.60 -3.08
N ASN A 56 24.76 5.90 -3.35
CA ASN A 56 25.56 6.79 -2.51
C ASN A 56 24.76 7.87 -1.79
N ASN A 57 23.42 7.87 -1.88
CA ASN A 57 22.57 8.86 -1.24
C ASN A 57 21.36 8.20 -0.58
N GLN A 58 20.95 8.68 0.59
CA GLN A 58 19.70 8.28 1.24
C GLN A 58 18.48 9.04 0.72
N GLU A 59 18.71 10.24 0.19
CA GLU A 59 17.61 11.07 -0.30
C GLU A 59 16.96 10.47 -1.53
N GLY A 60 15.65 10.57 -1.60
CA GLY A 60 14.90 10.14 -2.77
C GLY A 60 15.23 11.00 -3.99
N ILE A 61 15.05 10.44 -5.18
CA ILE A 61 15.27 11.15 -6.45
C ILE A 61 14.08 10.94 -7.38
N THR A 62 13.77 11.98 -8.16
CA THR A 62 12.78 11.90 -9.25
C THR A 62 13.50 12.06 -10.59
N VAL A 63 13.32 11.09 -11.47
CA VAL A 63 14.02 11.05 -12.78
C VAL A 63 13.08 10.62 -13.90
N LYS A 64 13.49 10.83 -15.15
CA LYS A 64 12.83 10.26 -16.33
C LYS A 64 13.48 8.93 -16.72
N LEU A 65 12.69 7.85 -16.73
CA LEU A 65 13.08 6.51 -17.19
C LEU A 65 11.90 5.87 -17.93
N PHE A 66 12.16 5.09 -18.95
CA PHE A 66 11.16 4.33 -19.73
C PHE A 66 9.87 5.14 -19.99
N ASP A 67 10.06 6.41 -20.41
CA ASP A 67 9.03 7.43 -20.70
C ASP A 67 8.22 7.91 -19.49
N ASN A 68 8.47 7.36 -18.30
CA ASN A 68 7.78 7.73 -17.07
C ASN A 68 8.56 8.74 -16.24
N THR A 69 7.83 9.48 -15.40
CA THR A 69 8.43 10.14 -14.22
C THR A 69 8.49 9.13 -13.08
N VAL A 70 9.72 8.75 -12.73
CA VAL A 70 10.00 7.73 -11.72
C VAL A 70 10.49 8.36 -10.44
N VAL A 71 9.85 8.00 -9.34
CA VAL A 71 10.21 8.44 -7.99
C VAL A 71 10.84 7.27 -7.24
N PHE A 72 12.10 7.41 -6.87
CA PHE A 72 12.78 6.55 -5.91
C PHE A 72 12.60 7.20 -4.53
N GLY A 73 11.69 6.68 -3.75
CA GLY A 73 11.33 7.24 -2.43
C GLY A 73 11.91 6.43 -1.26
N ASN A 74 11.49 6.74 -0.04
CA ASN A 74 12.02 6.07 1.17
C ASN A 74 11.56 4.62 1.36
N GLY A 75 10.53 4.15 0.63
CA GLY A 75 9.95 2.82 0.82
C GLY A 75 9.81 1.98 -0.45
N GLY A 76 9.92 2.57 -1.63
CA GLY A 76 9.75 1.86 -2.90
C GLY A 76 9.95 2.74 -4.11
N ILE A 77 9.88 2.13 -5.29
CA ILE A 77 9.87 2.82 -6.57
C ILE A 77 8.42 3.02 -7.02
N HIS A 78 8.10 4.21 -7.53
CA HIS A 78 6.78 4.56 -8.03
C HIS A 78 6.88 5.33 -9.34
N SER A 79 6.11 4.92 -10.32
CA SER A 79 5.97 5.66 -11.58
C SER A 79 4.61 5.43 -12.20
N THR A 80 4.19 6.38 -13.05
CA THR A 80 3.03 6.23 -13.93
C THR A 80 3.42 6.68 -15.33
N TYR A 81 2.87 6.01 -16.35
CA TYR A 81 3.06 6.38 -17.75
C TYR A 81 2.49 7.78 -18.02
N ASP A 82 1.25 7.99 -17.56
CA ASP A 82 0.58 9.28 -17.58
C ASP A 82 -0.42 9.36 -16.43
N SER A 83 -0.99 10.55 -16.20
CA SER A 83 -2.09 10.77 -15.28
C SER A 83 -3.43 10.64 -16.00
N ASN A 84 -4.45 10.13 -15.28
CA ASN A 84 -5.83 10.01 -15.78
C ASN A 84 -5.94 9.16 -17.06
N ILE A 85 -5.34 7.98 -17.06
CA ILE A 85 -5.36 7.05 -18.19
C ILE A 85 -6.44 5.97 -18.04
N TYR A 86 -6.95 5.55 -19.18
CA TYR A 86 -7.70 4.32 -19.36
C TYR A 86 -6.97 3.45 -20.37
N VAL A 87 -6.76 2.19 -20.02
CA VAL A 87 -6.17 1.18 -20.92
C VAL A 87 -6.94 -0.11 -20.79
N GLU A 88 -7.20 -0.75 -21.92
CA GLU A 88 -7.90 -2.02 -22.04
C GLU A 88 -7.12 -3.00 -22.90
N SER A 89 -7.11 -4.25 -22.49
CA SER A 89 -6.58 -5.35 -23.30
C SER A 89 -7.53 -5.69 -24.43
N ASP A 90 -6.96 -5.96 -25.61
CA ASP A 90 -7.69 -6.37 -26.80
C ASP A 90 -7.02 -7.61 -27.47
N ASP A 91 -7.37 -7.90 -28.71
CA ASP A 91 -6.83 -9.06 -29.45
C ASP A 91 -5.35 -8.90 -29.81
N GLU A 92 -4.85 -7.67 -29.97
CA GLU A 92 -3.45 -7.39 -30.32
C GLU A 92 -2.61 -7.05 -29.10
N TRP A 93 -3.17 -6.30 -28.13
CA TRP A 93 -2.46 -5.76 -26.98
C TRP A 93 -2.99 -6.31 -25.66
N VAL A 94 -2.09 -6.46 -24.68
CA VAL A 94 -2.43 -7.01 -23.38
C VAL A 94 -1.81 -6.22 -22.24
N LEU A 95 -2.56 -6.04 -21.18
CA LEU A 95 -2.08 -5.55 -19.88
C LEU A 95 -1.61 -6.74 -19.04
N LEU A 96 -0.37 -6.69 -18.59
CA LEU A 96 0.22 -7.70 -17.71
C LEU A 96 0.75 -7.03 -16.44
N ASN A 97 0.31 -7.54 -15.30
CA ASN A 97 0.85 -7.13 -14.00
C ASN A 97 1.91 -8.14 -13.56
N VAL A 98 3.14 -7.72 -13.54
CA VAL A 98 4.33 -8.51 -13.20
C VAL A 98 4.72 -8.16 -11.77
N ASP A 99 4.47 -9.04 -10.82
CA ASP A 99 4.72 -8.82 -9.40
C ASP A 99 5.79 -9.79 -8.85
N ALA A 100 6.73 -9.27 -8.08
CA ALA A 100 7.71 -10.09 -7.36
C ALA A 100 7.08 -10.77 -6.13
N THR A 101 7.17 -12.09 -6.06
CA THR A 101 6.55 -12.87 -5.00
C THR A 101 7.16 -12.54 -3.63
N SER A 102 6.33 -11.98 -2.72
CA SER A 102 6.75 -11.62 -1.35
C SER A 102 8.05 -10.81 -1.34
N TYR A 103 8.11 -9.74 -2.13
CA TYR A 103 9.33 -9.02 -2.49
C TYR A 103 10.24 -8.70 -1.32
N TYR A 104 9.80 -7.90 -0.34
CA TYR A 104 10.63 -7.54 0.82
C TYR A 104 11.06 -8.76 1.64
N PRO A 105 10.18 -9.68 2.05
CA PRO A 105 10.61 -10.89 2.74
C PRO A 105 11.65 -11.72 1.96
N SER A 106 11.45 -11.85 0.64
CA SER A 106 12.41 -12.54 -0.22
C SER A 106 13.77 -11.86 -0.23
N MET A 107 13.81 -10.51 -0.31
CA MET A 107 15.05 -9.73 -0.27
C MET A 107 15.77 -9.86 1.07
N LEU A 108 15.03 -9.84 2.20
CA LEU A 108 15.61 -10.01 3.52
C LEU A 108 16.41 -11.31 3.62
N ILE A 109 15.89 -12.39 3.02
CA ILE A 109 16.53 -13.71 3.00
C ILE A 109 17.66 -13.75 1.96
N LYS A 110 17.34 -13.48 0.68
CA LYS A 110 18.24 -13.67 -0.45
C LYS A 110 19.45 -12.73 -0.40
N PHE A 111 19.27 -11.51 0.04
CA PHE A 111 20.33 -10.49 0.08
C PHE A 111 20.89 -10.28 1.49
N LYS A 112 20.46 -11.12 2.46
CA LYS A 112 20.92 -11.07 3.85
C LYS A 112 20.78 -9.66 4.44
N THR A 113 19.62 -9.06 4.24
CA THR A 113 19.30 -7.72 4.73
C THR A 113 18.31 -7.72 5.90
N LEU A 114 18.07 -8.88 6.51
CA LEU A 114 17.33 -8.98 7.75
C LEU A 114 18.03 -8.14 8.83
N SER A 115 17.25 -7.50 9.69
CA SER A 115 17.82 -6.73 10.81
C SER A 115 18.83 -7.57 11.59
N ARG A 116 19.99 -7.01 11.86
CA ARG A 116 21.07 -7.63 12.68
C ARG A 116 20.64 -7.83 14.13
N ALA A 117 19.54 -7.20 14.56
CA ALA A 117 18.94 -7.45 15.85
C ALA A 117 18.34 -8.87 15.96
N VAL A 118 18.01 -9.51 14.85
CA VAL A 118 17.48 -10.89 14.83
C VAL A 118 18.61 -11.88 15.08
N THR A 119 18.58 -12.57 16.23
CA THR A 119 19.64 -13.51 16.62
C THR A 119 19.50 -14.88 15.98
N GLU A 120 18.27 -15.27 15.57
CA GLU A 120 17.98 -16.55 14.92
C GLU A 120 17.27 -16.33 13.56
N PRO A 121 17.99 -15.93 12.49
CA PRO A 121 17.42 -15.68 11.16
C PRO A 121 16.63 -16.85 10.59
N LYS A 122 17.00 -18.10 10.99
CA LYS A 122 16.34 -19.34 10.55
C LYS A 122 14.84 -19.35 10.85
N ILE A 123 14.40 -18.77 11.98
CA ILE A 123 12.98 -18.67 12.32
C ILE A 123 12.22 -17.85 11.26
N PHE A 124 12.81 -16.77 10.78
CA PHE A 124 12.21 -15.96 9.72
C PHE A 124 12.10 -16.73 8.40
N GLU A 125 13.13 -17.50 8.05
CA GLU A 125 13.16 -18.35 6.85
C GLU A 125 12.10 -19.46 6.92
N GLU A 126 11.92 -20.09 8.08
CA GLU A 126 10.90 -21.12 8.32
C GLU A 126 9.49 -20.56 8.19
N ILE A 127 9.21 -19.38 8.78
CA ILE A 127 7.92 -18.69 8.63
C ILE A 127 7.65 -18.33 7.15
N PHE A 128 8.68 -17.89 6.43
CA PHE A 128 8.58 -17.60 5.01
C PHE A 128 8.26 -18.86 4.19
N ALA A 129 9.00 -19.94 4.40
CA ALA A 129 8.80 -21.21 3.69
C ALA A 129 7.40 -21.77 3.94
N GLU A 130 6.92 -21.75 5.18
CA GLU A 130 5.60 -22.23 5.54
C GLU A 130 4.49 -21.39 4.91
N ARG A 131 4.65 -20.05 4.90
CA ARG A 131 3.72 -19.19 4.20
C ARG A 131 3.64 -19.49 2.70
N VAL A 132 4.79 -19.74 2.05
CA VAL A 132 4.84 -20.09 0.63
C VAL A 132 4.15 -21.43 0.39
N ARG A 133 4.38 -22.42 1.25
CA ARG A 133 3.72 -23.73 1.20
C ARG A 133 2.20 -23.60 1.26
N ILE A 134 1.67 -22.82 2.22
CA ILE A 134 0.23 -22.61 2.37
C ILE A 134 -0.33 -21.81 1.18
N LYS A 135 0.40 -20.79 0.67
CA LYS A 135 -0.03 -19.99 -0.47
C LYS A 135 -0.31 -20.85 -1.72
N HIS A 136 0.47 -21.91 -1.93
CA HIS A 136 0.35 -22.79 -3.10
C HIS A 136 -0.46 -24.07 -2.84
N LYS A 137 -1.08 -24.22 -1.67
CA LYS A 137 -1.97 -25.33 -1.35
C LYS A 137 -3.25 -25.22 -2.20
N GLU A 138 -3.63 -26.28 -2.90
CA GLU A 138 -4.79 -26.29 -3.81
C GLU A 138 -6.11 -26.12 -3.05
N ASN A 139 -6.32 -26.87 -1.97
CA ASN A 139 -7.54 -26.84 -1.17
C ASN A 139 -7.23 -26.21 0.20
N LYS A 140 -7.30 -24.88 0.29
CA LYS A 140 -7.08 -24.14 1.54
C LYS A 140 -8.30 -24.21 2.43
N THR A 141 -8.06 -24.50 3.71
CA THR A 141 -9.07 -24.35 4.76
C THR A 141 -9.12 -22.88 5.22
N GLU A 142 -10.14 -22.55 6.00
CA GLU A 142 -10.24 -21.21 6.64
C GLU A 142 -9.03 -20.96 7.56
N GLU A 143 -8.57 -21.99 8.27
CA GLU A 143 -7.38 -21.93 9.11
C GLU A 143 -6.09 -21.67 8.28
N ASP A 144 -5.95 -22.28 7.10
CA ASP A 144 -4.85 -22.00 6.16
C ASP A 144 -4.86 -20.50 5.74
N GLU A 145 -6.02 -19.95 5.45
CA GLU A 145 -6.17 -18.55 5.05
C GLU A 145 -5.81 -17.60 6.21
N GLU A 146 -6.25 -17.91 7.44
CA GLU A 146 -5.89 -17.11 8.62
C GLU A 146 -4.39 -17.18 8.91
N LEU A 147 -3.80 -18.37 8.84
CA LEU A 147 -2.38 -18.57 9.07
C LEU A 147 -1.53 -17.87 8.02
N GLN A 148 -1.95 -17.93 6.74
CA GLN A 148 -1.29 -17.19 5.66
C GLN A 148 -1.34 -15.67 5.91
N ARG A 149 -2.47 -15.12 6.39
CA ARG A 149 -2.60 -13.70 6.78
C ARG A 149 -1.67 -13.35 7.95
N ALA A 150 -1.62 -14.20 8.97
CA ALA A 150 -0.75 -14.00 10.12
C ALA A 150 0.73 -14.00 9.72
N TYR A 151 1.17 -14.99 8.94
CA TYR A 151 2.55 -15.04 8.45
C TYR A 151 2.91 -13.86 7.55
N LYS A 152 1.99 -13.44 6.68
CA LYS A 152 2.18 -12.22 5.86
C LYS A 152 2.40 -10.99 6.74
N LEU A 153 1.64 -10.88 7.83
CA LEU A 153 1.80 -9.77 8.77
C LEU A 153 3.16 -9.82 9.45
N VAL A 154 3.59 -10.98 9.96
CA VAL A 154 4.92 -11.17 10.59
C VAL A 154 6.03 -10.74 9.64
N LEU A 155 6.05 -11.30 8.43
CA LEU A 155 7.11 -11.08 7.45
C LEU A 155 7.22 -9.61 7.02
N ASN A 156 6.09 -8.95 6.74
CA ASN A 156 6.09 -7.56 6.31
C ASN A 156 6.38 -6.59 7.48
N THR A 157 5.88 -6.90 8.68
CA THR A 157 6.14 -6.08 9.88
C THR A 157 7.61 -6.13 10.27
N THR A 158 8.29 -7.25 10.09
CA THR A 158 9.74 -7.39 10.35
C THR A 158 10.52 -6.36 9.54
N PHE A 159 10.23 -6.22 8.26
CA PHE A 159 10.84 -5.19 7.42
C PHE A 159 10.47 -3.78 7.90
N GLY A 160 9.19 -3.47 8.07
CA GLY A 160 8.74 -2.14 8.51
C GLY A 160 9.27 -1.74 9.89
N ALA A 161 9.42 -2.71 10.80
CA ALA A 161 9.96 -2.48 12.15
C ALA A 161 11.45 -2.14 12.14
N SER A 162 12.22 -2.64 11.16
CA SER A 162 13.65 -2.33 11.05
C SER A 162 13.93 -0.84 10.76
N GLY A 163 12.97 -0.12 10.18
CA GLY A 163 13.05 1.32 9.98
C GLY A 163 12.60 2.18 11.18
N ASN A 164 12.08 1.58 12.25
CA ASN A 164 11.49 2.33 13.37
C ASN A 164 12.37 2.32 14.61
N LYS A 165 12.95 3.49 14.93
CA LYS A 165 13.89 3.69 16.06
C LYS A 165 13.37 3.31 17.45
N TYR A 166 12.06 3.14 17.62
CA TYR A 166 11.45 2.80 18.90
C TYR A 166 11.26 1.29 19.10
N LEU A 167 11.60 0.46 18.10
CA LEU A 167 11.39 -0.97 18.12
C LEU A 167 12.72 -1.75 18.26
N ASP A 168 12.69 -2.94 18.82
CA ASP A 168 13.86 -3.77 19.04
C ASP A 168 14.49 -4.28 17.73
N LEU A 169 13.72 -4.34 16.65
CA LEU A 169 14.19 -4.69 15.31
C LEU A 169 14.89 -3.53 14.56
N TYR A 170 15.06 -2.36 15.18
CA TYR A 170 15.63 -1.18 14.53
C TYR A 170 17.03 -1.44 13.99
N ASP A 171 17.17 -1.29 12.68
CA ASP A 171 18.41 -1.40 11.94
C ASP A 171 18.29 -0.56 10.65
N PRO A 172 18.54 0.75 10.74
CA PRO A 172 18.29 1.68 9.64
C PRO A 172 19.14 1.38 8.40
N TYR A 173 20.37 0.86 8.58
CA TYR A 173 21.24 0.47 7.48
C TYR A 173 20.62 -0.68 6.67
N MET A 174 20.20 -1.77 7.32
CA MET A 174 19.59 -2.92 6.64
C MET A 174 18.24 -2.57 6.03
N CYS A 175 17.44 -1.71 6.68
CA CYS A 175 16.19 -1.17 6.11
C CYS A 175 16.47 -0.37 4.83
N SER A 176 17.38 0.60 4.87
CA SER A 176 17.77 1.42 3.73
C SER A 176 18.35 0.58 2.60
N LYS A 177 19.21 -0.38 2.93
CA LYS A 177 19.80 -1.32 1.96
C LYS A 177 18.73 -2.13 1.24
N THR A 178 17.77 -2.70 1.97
CA THR A 178 16.65 -3.45 1.38
C THR A 178 15.84 -2.59 0.42
N CYS A 179 15.44 -1.39 0.84
CA CYS A 179 14.65 -0.47 0.01
C CYS A 179 15.39 -0.14 -1.29
N ARG A 180 16.65 0.27 -1.20
CA ARG A 180 17.41 0.74 -2.38
C ARG A 180 17.77 -0.40 -3.33
N ILE A 181 18.13 -1.58 -2.82
CA ILE A 181 18.32 -2.77 -3.66
C ILE A 181 17.02 -3.07 -4.42
N GLY A 182 15.89 -3.10 -3.73
CA GLY A 182 14.59 -3.37 -4.34
C GLY A 182 14.23 -2.35 -5.43
N GLN A 183 14.39 -1.07 -5.14
CA GLN A 183 14.13 0.01 -6.09
C GLN A 183 14.99 -0.11 -7.36
N ILE A 184 16.29 -0.22 -7.18
CA ILE A 184 17.26 -0.31 -8.29
C ILE A 184 16.98 -1.55 -9.13
N PHE A 185 16.71 -2.68 -8.48
CA PHE A 185 16.58 -3.95 -9.16
C PHE A 185 15.27 -4.05 -9.94
N LEU A 186 14.16 -3.51 -9.41
CA LEU A 186 12.90 -3.42 -10.14
C LEU A 186 12.98 -2.41 -11.30
N ALA A 187 13.63 -1.25 -11.06
CA ALA A 187 13.87 -0.25 -12.13
C ALA A 187 14.70 -0.83 -13.27
N SER A 188 15.71 -1.64 -12.94
CA SER A 188 16.56 -2.30 -13.96
C SER A 188 15.75 -3.26 -14.83
N LEU A 189 14.78 -3.99 -14.25
CA LEU A 189 13.85 -4.82 -15.04
C LEU A 189 12.96 -3.95 -15.93
N ALA A 190 12.38 -2.87 -15.41
CA ALA A 190 11.54 -1.97 -16.19
C ALA A 190 12.32 -1.35 -17.37
N CYS A 191 13.55 -0.88 -17.15
CA CYS A 191 14.43 -0.38 -18.21
C CYS A 191 14.76 -1.46 -19.25
N LYS A 192 15.06 -2.68 -18.79
CA LYS A 192 15.31 -3.80 -19.69
C LYS A 192 14.11 -4.11 -20.57
N LEU A 193 12.93 -4.21 -20.00
CA LEU A 193 11.69 -4.43 -20.75
C LEU A 193 11.46 -3.33 -21.78
N HIS A 194 11.61 -2.06 -21.38
CA HIS A 194 11.46 -0.91 -22.26
C HIS A 194 12.43 -0.93 -23.44
N ASN A 195 13.68 -1.29 -23.19
CA ASN A 195 14.73 -1.34 -24.23
C ASN A 195 14.65 -2.57 -25.13
N THR A 196 13.99 -3.66 -24.67
CA THR A 196 13.97 -4.95 -25.38
C THR A 196 12.69 -5.14 -26.18
N ILE A 197 11.54 -4.61 -25.71
CA ILE A 197 10.22 -4.81 -26.30
C ILE A 197 9.79 -3.52 -27.03
N PRO A 198 9.76 -3.50 -28.36
CA PRO A 198 9.38 -2.31 -29.11
C PRO A 198 7.93 -1.88 -28.84
N GLY A 199 7.75 -0.60 -28.46
CA GLY A 199 6.43 -0.02 -28.25
C GLY A 199 5.76 -0.41 -26.93
N ILE A 200 6.45 -1.11 -26.02
CA ILE A 200 5.95 -1.36 -24.67
C ILE A 200 5.63 -0.04 -23.96
N LYS A 201 4.55 -0.04 -23.19
CA LYS A 201 4.25 1.04 -22.25
C LYS A 201 4.34 0.49 -20.83
N ILE A 202 5.19 1.08 -20.01
CA ILE A 202 5.23 0.80 -18.57
C ILE A 202 4.13 1.67 -17.93
N ILE A 203 2.98 1.09 -17.71
CA ILE A 203 1.80 1.82 -17.18
C ILE A 203 2.07 2.34 -15.78
N GLN A 204 2.65 1.50 -14.92
CA GLN A 204 3.12 1.91 -13.60
C GLN A 204 4.21 0.98 -13.06
N THR A 205 5.04 1.51 -12.16
CA THR A 205 5.80 0.72 -11.18
C THR A 205 5.28 1.03 -9.79
N ASN A 206 5.13 0.02 -8.93
CA ASN A 206 4.55 0.20 -7.61
C ASN A 206 5.19 -0.76 -6.60
N THR A 207 6.33 -0.35 -6.05
CA THR A 207 7.07 -1.02 -4.99
C THR A 207 7.65 -2.39 -5.37
N ASP A 208 6.80 -3.36 -5.72
CA ASP A 208 7.12 -4.77 -5.94
C ASP A 208 6.63 -5.29 -7.31
N GLY A 209 5.98 -4.43 -8.09
CA GLY A 209 5.39 -4.82 -9.36
C GLY A 209 5.52 -3.77 -10.47
N ILE A 210 5.37 -4.26 -11.69
CA ILE A 210 5.37 -3.47 -12.92
C ILE A 210 4.12 -3.85 -13.71
N LEU A 211 3.26 -2.88 -14.00
CA LEU A 211 2.15 -3.07 -14.94
C LEU A 211 2.58 -2.59 -16.32
N VAL A 212 2.55 -3.49 -17.27
CA VAL A 212 2.95 -3.22 -18.66
C VAL A 212 1.79 -3.39 -19.63
N TYR A 213 1.83 -2.65 -20.74
CA TYR A 213 0.96 -2.83 -21.89
C TYR A 213 1.82 -3.14 -23.11
N ILE A 214 1.69 -4.36 -23.62
CA ILE A 214 2.53 -4.92 -24.69
C ILE A 214 1.69 -5.62 -25.74
N ARG A 215 2.26 -5.84 -26.94
CA ARG A 215 1.64 -6.72 -27.91
C ARG A 215 1.69 -8.17 -27.45
N ARG A 216 0.63 -8.92 -27.66
CA ARG A 216 0.54 -10.35 -27.26
C ARG A 216 1.69 -11.20 -27.80
N LYS A 217 2.15 -10.90 -29.02
CA LYS A 217 3.31 -11.59 -29.64
C LYS A 217 4.62 -11.40 -28.87
N ASP A 218 4.74 -10.35 -28.05
CA ASP A 218 5.95 -10.01 -27.32
C ASP A 218 5.96 -10.62 -25.88
N ILE A 219 4.91 -11.35 -25.48
CA ILE A 219 4.85 -12.06 -24.18
C ILE A 219 6.07 -12.95 -23.96
N PRO A 220 6.53 -13.78 -24.92
CA PRO A 220 7.72 -14.62 -24.72
C PRO A 220 9.00 -13.83 -24.43
N VAL A 221 9.11 -12.61 -24.95
CA VAL A 221 10.26 -11.72 -24.69
C VAL A 221 10.18 -11.19 -23.24
N LEU A 222 8.99 -10.81 -22.77
CA LEU A 222 8.77 -10.41 -21.38
C LEU A 222 9.12 -11.56 -20.42
N GLU A 223 8.61 -12.76 -20.68
CA GLU A 223 8.88 -13.96 -19.87
C GLU A 223 10.38 -14.28 -19.80
N LYS A 224 11.11 -14.13 -20.90
CA LYS A 224 12.57 -14.27 -20.93
C LYS A 224 13.25 -13.23 -20.01
N CYS A 225 12.85 -11.97 -20.06
CA CYS A 225 13.38 -10.92 -19.19
C CYS A 225 13.09 -11.20 -17.71
N GLN A 226 11.91 -11.73 -17.40
CA GLN A 226 11.53 -12.15 -16.04
C GLN A 226 12.39 -13.34 -15.58
N ALA A 227 12.60 -14.34 -16.42
CA ALA A 227 13.43 -15.51 -16.11
C ALA A 227 14.89 -15.11 -15.81
N GLU A 228 15.46 -14.19 -16.59
CA GLU A 228 16.80 -13.66 -16.34
C GLU A 228 16.87 -12.88 -15.03
N TRP A 229 15.87 -12.05 -14.73
CA TRP A 229 15.77 -11.35 -13.45
C TRP A 229 15.63 -12.31 -12.26
N THR A 230 14.80 -13.34 -12.40
CA THR A 230 14.62 -14.40 -11.39
C THR A 230 15.92 -15.18 -11.17
N ALA A 231 16.64 -15.51 -12.24
CA ALA A 231 17.92 -16.23 -12.14
C ALA A 231 18.96 -15.42 -11.35
N VAL A 232 18.99 -14.10 -11.53
CA VAL A 232 19.93 -13.22 -10.82
C VAL A 232 19.51 -12.99 -9.37
N SER A 233 18.22 -12.81 -9.08
CA SER A 233 17.72 -12.47 -7.75
C SER A 233 17.46 -13.68 -6.87
N GLY A 234 17.09 -14.81 -7.46
CA GLY A 234 16.49 -15.94 -6.78
C GLY A 234 15.07 -15.64 -6.23
N ILE A 235 14.41 -14.57 -6.72
CA ILE A 235 13.05 -14.18 -6.36
C ILE A 235 12.12 -14.48 -7.53
N ASN A 236 11.05 -15.23 -7.28
CA ASN A 236 10.07 -15.55 -8.32
C ASN A 236 9.20 -14.34 -8.66
N MET A 237 8.77 -14.28 -9.91
CA MET A 237 7.76 -13.33 -10.38
C MET A 237 6.48 -14.06 -10.76
N GLU A 238 5.36 -13.41 -10.50
CA GLU A 238 4.02 -13.85 -10.90
C GLU A 238 3.51 -12.85 -11.94
N THR A 239 2.80 -13.33 -12.95
CA THR A 239 2.21 -12.49 -14.00
C THR A 239 0.71 -12.68 -14.02
N ASP A 240 -0.03 -11.60 -13.73
CA ASP A 240 -1.49 -11.58 -13.81
C ASP A 240 -1.94 -10.90 -15.11
N HIS A 241 -2.93 -11.48 -15.78
CA HIS A 241 -3.62 -10.83 -16.88
C HIS A 241 -4.61 -9.79 -16.35
N VAL A 242 -4.48 -8.57 -16.84
CA VAL A 242 -5.35 -7.45 -16.51
C VAL A 242 -6.21 -7.13 -17.74
N THR A 243 -7.52 -7.03 -17.55
CA THR A 243 -8.42 -6.70 -18.65
C THR A 243 -8.50 -5.20 -18.88
N LYS A 244 -8.63 -4.43 -17.80
CA LYS A 244 -8.80 -2.96 -17.86
C LYS A 244 -8.16 -2.28 -16.67
N ILE A 245 -7.70 -1.04 -16.88
CA ILE A 245 -7.30 -0.15 -15.80
C ILE A 245 -7.80 1.27 -16.05
N TRP A 246 -8.39 1.88 -15.03
CA TRP A 246 -8.60 3.32 -14.90
C TRP A 246 -7.65 3.82 -13.82
N GLN A 247 -6.74 4.69 -14.17
CA GLN A 247 -5.70 5.16 -13.27
C GLN A 247 -5.60 6.68 -13.31
N ARG A 248 -5.75 7.31 -12.13
CA ARG A 248 -5.43 8.72 -11.93
C ARG A 248 -3.93 8.89 -11.64
N ASP A 249 -3.41 8.07 -10.74
CA ASP A 249 -2.01 8.03 -10.34
C ASP A 249 -1.68 6.64 -9.71
N VAL A 250 -0.42 6.40 -9.35
CA VAL A 250 0.06 5.13 -8.78
C VAL A 250 -0.68 4.68 -7.51
N ASN A 251 -1.34 5.59 -6.81
CA ASN A 251 -2.07 5.33 -5.57
C ASN A 251 -3.60 5.39 -5.73
N ASN A 252 -4.09 5.75 -6.92
CA ASN A 252 -5.52 5.90 -7.17
C ASN A 252 -5.88 5.28 -8.53
N TYR A 253 -6.39 4.04 -8.50
CA TYR A 253 -6.79 3.29 -9.68
C TYR A 253 -7.84 2.23 -9.38
N ILE A 254 -8.58 1.85 -10.42
CA ILE A 254 -9.40 0.63 -10.50
C ILE A 254 -8.79 -0.27 -11.57
N LEU A 255 -8.58 -1.52 -11.23
CA LEU A 255 -8.01 -2.53 -12.11
C LEU A 255 -8.92 -3.77 -12.09
N LEU A 256 -9.22 -4.28 -13.29
CA LEU A 256 -9.95 -5.52 -13.49
C LEU A 256 -8.98 -6.60 -13.93
N LYS A 257 -8.99 -7.73 -13.23
CA LYS A 257 -8.25 -8.92 -13.65
C LYS A 257 -9.17 -10.14 -13.71
N GLU A 258 -8.84 -11.06 -14.59
CA GLU A 258 -9.52 -12.33 -14.68
C GLU A 258 -8.76 -13.39 -13.89
N GLU A 259 -9.44 -14.04 -12.95
CA GLU A 259 -8.90 -15.17 -12.20
C GLU A 259 -9.92 -16.32 -12.23
N HIS A 260 -9.52 -17.46 -12.77
CA HIS A 260 -10.37 -18.66 -12.87
C HIS A 260 -11.74 -18.38 -13.50
N GLY A 261 -11.79 -17.61 -14.60
CA GLY A 261 -13.02 -17.24 -15.30
C GLY A 261 -13.92 -16.26 -14.55
N LYS A 262 -13.43 -15.64 -13.47
CA LYS A 262 -14.14 -14.60 -12.70
C LYS A 262 -13.40 -13.28 -12.76
N VAL A 263 -14.14 -12.21 -13.01
CA VAL A 263 -13.59 -10.87 -12.98
C VAL A 263 -13.44 -10.42 -11.52
N LYS A 264 -12.21 -10.13 -11.12
CA LYS A 264 -11.89 -9.52 -9.84
C LYS A 264 -11.57 -8.04 -10.01
N ILE A 265 -12.13 -7.22 -9.14
CA ILE A 265 -11.93 -5.78 -9.12
C ILE A 265 -10.95 -5.44 -8.02
N LYS A 266 -9.79 -4.86 -8.38
CA LYS A 266 -8.83 -4.30 -7.41
C LYS A 266 -8.99 -2.79 -7.42
N ARG A 267 -9.19 -2.20 -6.25
CA ARG A 267 -9.30 -0.75 -6.05
C ARG A 267 -8.18 -0.28 -5.16
N LYS A 268 -7.57 0.86 -5.49
CA LYS A 268 -6.59 1.55 -4.64
C LYS A 268 -6.91 3.04 -4.65
N GLY A 269 -6.88 3.65 -3.48
CA GLY A 269 -7.14 5.08 -3.31
C GLY A 269 -8.18 5.38 -2.25
N ALA A 270 -8.11 6.59 -1.68
CA ALA A 270 -8.99 7.01 -0.59
C ALA A 270 -10.48 7.04 -1.00
N TRP A 271 -10.77 7.31 -2.28
CA TRP A 271 -12.12 7.39 -2.83
C TRP A 271 -12.64 6.07 -3.39
N LEU A 272 -11.82 5.04 -3.46
CA LEU A 272 -12.13 3.77 -4.12
C LEU A 272 -12.04 2.56 -3.20
N ASN A 273 -11.52 2.75 -1.98
CA ASN A 273 -11.25 1.66 -1.05
C ASN A 273 -12.50 1.22 -0.31
N ASP A 274 -12.82 -0.07 -0.38
CA ASP A 274 -13.96 -0.71 0.29
C ASP A 274 -13.61 -1.36 1.65
N LYS A 275 -12.36 -1.25 2.10
CA LYS A 275 -11.87 -1.88 3.33
C LYS A 275 -12.54 -1.39 4.63
N SER A 276 -13.34 -0.33 4.55
CA SER A 276 -14.10 0.19 5.69
C SER A 276 -15.24 -0.72 6.17
N ARG A 277 -15.55 -1.79 5.43
CA ARG A 277 -16.71 -2.67 5.66
C ARG A 277 -16.44 -3.91 6.52
N HIS A 278 -15.27 -4.13 7.03
CA HIS A 278 -15.08 -5.28 7.91
C HIS A 278 -15.83 -5.09 9.21
N VAL A 279 -16.94 -5.80 9.32
CA VAL A 279 -17.76 -5.91 10.53
C VAL A 279 -16.86 -6.21 11.74
N GLY A 280 -16.88 -5.32 12.74
CA GLY A 280 -16.08 -5.47 13.96
C GLY A 280 -14.69 -4.84 13.96
N TYR A 281 -14.18 -4.33 12.84
CA TYR A 281 -12.90 -3.61 12.78
C TYR A 281 -13.11 -2.18 12.28
N ILE A 282 -13.01 -1.21 13.18
CA ILE A 282 -12.98 0.21 12.81
C ILE A 282 -11.57 0.50 12.32
N GLU A 283 -11.35 0.44 11.01
CA GLU A 283 -10.11 1.01 10.45
C GLU A 283 -10.11 2.52 10.71
N PRO A 284 -9.01 3.05 11.30
CA PRO A 284 -8.91 4.48 11.60
C PRO A 284 -8.86 5.39 10.36
N LYS A 285 -9.14 4.89 9.15
CA LYS A 285 -8.91 5.58 7.89
C LYS A 285 -9.92 5.41 6.75
N PRO A 286 -11.19 5.36 6.87
CA PRO A 286 -11.99 5.83 5.76
C PRO A 286 -12.45 7.26 6.03
N LEU A 287 -11.73 8.19 5.45
CA LEU A 287 -12.11 9.61 5.43
C LEU A 287 -13.26 9.90 4.45
N THR A 288 -13.83 8.85 3.82
CA THR A 288 -14.80 8.96 2.72
C THR A 288 -15.89 7.90 2.91
N ALA A 289 -17.13 8.29 2.69
CA ALA A 289 -18.25 7.36 2.69
C ALA A 289 -18.10 6.31 1.58
N PHE A 290 -18.42 5.05 1.88
CA PHE A 290 -18.33 3.97 0.90
C PHE A 290 -19.26 4.18 -0.31
N ALA A 291 -20.38 4.89 -0.13
CA ALA A 291 -21.27 5.29 -1.20
C ALA A 291 -20.52 5.99 -2.35
N CYS A 292 -19.50 6.82 -2.04
CA CYS A 292 -18.69 7.49 -3.05
C CYS A 292 -17.85 6.48 -3.86
N ALA A 293 -17.23 5.51 -3.18
CA ALA A 293 -16.43 4.49 -3.85
C ALA A 293 -17.29 3.57 -4.73
N LYS A 294 -18.49 3.24 -4.26
CA LYS A 294 -19.46 2.46 -5.02
C LYS A 294 -19.94 3.20 -6.25
N ALA A 295 -20.39 4.46 -6.11
CA ALA A 295 -20.86 5.27 -7.22
C ALA A 295 -19.75 5.50 -8.27
N ALA A 296 -18.53 5.82 -7.86
CA ALA A 296 -17.39 5.97 -8.77
C ALA A 296 -17.09 4.65 -9.52
N THR A 297 -17.17 3.51 -8.83
CA THR A 297 -16.97 2.20 -9.45
C THR A 297 -18.08 1.89 -10.46
N ASP A 298 -19.34 2.08 -10.08
CA ASP A 298 -20.51 1.82 -10.95
C ASP A 298 -20.48 2.71 -12.19
N PHE A 299 -20.06 3.96 -12.05
CA PHE A 299 -19.86 4.87 -13.19
C PHE A 299 -18.76 4.34 -14.14
N LEU A 300 -17.58 4.02 -13.62
CA LEU A 300 -16.44 3.60 -14.44
C LEU A 300 -16.66 2.23 -15.10
N LEU A 301 -17.32 1.29 -14.41
CA LEU A 301 -17.53 -0.07 -14.92
C LEU A 301 -18.78 -0.21 -15.79
N ASN A 302 -19.86 0.50 -15.42
CA ASN A 302 -21.19 0.27 -15.98
C ASN A 302 -21.80 1.52 -16.63
N GLY A 303 -21.11 2.68 -16.58
CA GLY A 303 -21.63 3.96 -17.09
C GLY A 303 -22.82 4.50 -16.29
N LYS A 304 -23.06 3.98 -15.07
CA LYS A 304 -24.20 4.38 -14.25
C LYS A 304 -23.99 5.80 -13.71
N ASP A 305 -25.03 6.62 -13.74
CA ASP A 305 -24.96 7.99 -13.22
C ASP A 305 -24.59 8.01 -11.72
N VAL A 306 -23.67 8.90 -11.36
CA VAL A 306 -23.11 8.99 -9.98
C VAL A 306 -24.21 9.46 -9.02
N ILE A 307 -25.03 10.44 -9.41
CA ILE A 307 -26.10 10.99 -8.58
C ILE A 307 -27.16 9.93 -8.34
N GLU A 308 -27.60 9.23 -9.38
CA GLU A 308 -28.53 8.10 -9.25
C GLU A 308 -27.99 7.01 -8.35
N SER A 309 -26.69 6.64 -8.49
CA SER A 309 -26.06 5.62 -7.66
C SER A 309 -26.04 5.99 -6.18
N ILE A 310 -25.91 7.27 -5.85
CA ILE A 310 -25.97 7.76 -4.47
C ILE A 310 -27.42 7.89 -4.00
N PHE A 311 -28.29 8.47 -4.81
CA PHE A 311 -29.69 8.76 -4.43
C PHE A 311 -30.51 7.50 -4.15
N TYR A 312 -30.31 6.43 -4.95
CA TYR A 312 -31.01 5.16 -4.78
C TYR A 312 -30.28 4.17 -3.87
N ASN A 313 -29.19 4.57 -3.23
CA ASN A 313 -28.51 3.72 -2.26
C ASN A 313 -29.20 3.79 -0.89
N ASN A 314 -29.95 2.74 -0.55
CA ASN A 314 -30.71 2.64 0.71
C ASN A 314 -29.89 2.04 1.87
N ASN A 315 -28.59 1.74 1.67
CA ASN A 315 -27.76 1.20 2.74
C ASN A 315 -27.14 2.34 3.55
N PHE A 316 -27.66 2.56 4.75
CA PHE A 316 -27.19 3.60 5.67
C PHE A 316 -25.68 3.48 5.97
N GLU A 317 -25.16 2.28 6.11
CA GLU A 317 -23.75 2.06 6.43
C GLU A 317 -22.80 2.60 5.33
N ASP A 318 -23.25 2.66 4.08
CA ASP A 318 -22.47 3.17 2.97
C ASP A 318 -22.17 4.67 3.08
N PHE A 319 -22.94 5.39 3.88
CA PHE A 319 -22.80 6.84 4.10
C PHE A 319 -21.99 7.19 5.36
N VAL A 320 -21.69 6.20 6.19
CA VAL A 320 -20.94 6.42 7.43
C VAL A 320 -19.46 6.61 7.12
N MET A 321 -18.91 7.68 7.67
CA MET A 321 -17.47 7.98 7.62
C MET A 321 -16.85 7.79 9.01
N THR A 322 -15.56 7.50 9.04
CA THR A 322 -14.81 7.43 10.31
C THR A 322 -13.84 8.60 10.40
N CYS A 323 -13.91 9.36 11.47
CA CYS A 323 -13.06 10.49 11.77
C CYS A 323 -12.17 10.19 12.97
N THR A 324 -10.86 10.41 12.85
CA THR A 324 -9.90 10.17 13.92
C THR A 324 -8.97 11.36 14.08
N LYS A 325 -8.73 11.79 15.33
CA LYS A 325 -7.71 12.81 15.63
C LYS A 325 -6.32 12.19 15.69
N GLY A 326 -5.32 12.93 15.23
CA GLY A 326 -3.92 12.59 15.44
C GLY A 326 -3.48 12.76 16.91
N PRO A 327 -2.31 12.24 17.29
CA PRO A 327 -1.82 12.27 18.68
C PRO A 327 -1.53 13.68 19.20
N THR A 328 -1.25 14.63 18.32
CA THR A 328 -0.95 16.04 18.68
C THR A 328 -2.16 16.84 19.12
N TYR A 329 -3.37 16.32 18.90
CA TYR A 329 -4.60 16.98 19.32
C TYR A 329 -5.10 16.42 20.65
N ARG A 330 -5.52 17.30 21.56
CA ARG A 330 -6.05 16.95 22.89
C ARG A 330 -7.40 16.24 22.80
N GLY A 331 -8.33 16.74 21.96
CA GLY A 331 -9.70 16.26 21.89
C GLY A 331 -10.32 16.42 20.50
N VAL A 332 -11.55 15.91 20.37
CA VAL A 332 -12.48 16.19 19.28
C VAL A 332 -13.73 16.74 19.90
N VAL A 333 -14.28 17.80 19.32
CA VAL A 333 -15.55 18.38 19.74
C VAL A 333 -16.50 18.49 18.56
N HIS A 334 -17.78 18.27 18.82
CA HIS A 334 -18.87 18.55 17.90
C HIS A 334 -19.49 19.89 18.33
N ARG A 335 -19.34 20.90 17.51
CA ARG A 335 -19.91 22.23 17.75
C ARG A 335 -21.27 22.30 17.08
N MET A 336 -22.31 22.51 17.88
CA MET A 336 -23.69 22.64 17.42
C MET A 336 -23.95 24.07 16.90
N TYR A 337 -25.05 24.27 16.20
CA TYR A 337 -25.41 25.57 15.64
C TYR A 337 -25.60 26.67 16.71
N ASP A 338 -26.13 26.31 17.88
CA ASP A 338 -26.30 27.20 19.04
C ASP A 338 -24.98 27.55 19.75
N GLY A 339 -23.84 27.08 19.23
CA GLY A 339 -22.51 27.29 19.80
C GLY A 339 -22.14 26.33 20.94
N SER A 340 -23.05 25.48 21.35
CA SER A 340 -22.72 24.44 22.34
C SER A 340 -21.73 23.42 21.77
N GLU A 341 -20.89 22.85 22.64
CA GLU A 341 -19.87 21.87 22.25
C GLU A 341 -20.06 20.57 23.01
N LYS A 342 -20.06 19.46 22.27
CA LYS A 342 -20.05 18.12 22.82
C LYS A 342 -18.69 17.48 22.62
N GLU A 343 -18.04 17.06 23.69
CA GLU A 343 -16.80 16.32 23.62
C GLU A 343 -17.03 14.92 23.04
N LEU A 344 -16.15 14.48 22.15
CA LEU A 344 -16.24 13.23 21.43
C LEU A 344 -15.03 12.33 21.70
N PHE A 345 -15.13 11.07 21.30
CA PHE A 345 -14.02 10.11 21.34
C PHE A 345 -12.88 10.51 20.41
N ARG A 346 -11.74 9.85 20.57
CA ARG A 346 -10.61 9.97 19.64
C ARG A 346 -10.98 9.56 18.22
N CYS A 347 -11.81 8.53 18.08
CA CYS A 347 -12.30 8.01 16.80
C CYS A 347 -13.84 8.02 16.85
N ASN A 348 -14.46 8.56 15.81
CA ASN A 348 -15.91 8.70 15.73
C ASN A 348 -16.42 8.28 14.36
N ARG A 349 -17.58 7.64 14.34
CA ARG A 349 -18.37 7.42 13.13
C ARG A 349 -19.34 8.59 12.94
N VAL A 350 -19.39 9.15 11.74
CA VAL A 350 -20.21 10.30 11.41
C VAL A 350 -20.94 10.11 10.09
N ILE A 351 -22.08 10.74 9.99
CA ILE A 351 -22.87 10.85 8.74
C ILE A 351 -23.30 12.29 8.55
N GLY A 352 -23.39 12.73 7.28
CA GLY A 352 -23.96 14.03 6.92
C GLY A 352 -25.46 14.07 7.24
N THR A 353 -25.94 15.27 7.58
CA THR A 353 -27.37 15.54 7.82
C THR A 353 -27.77 16.86 7.19
N THR A 354 -29.04 16.98 6.82
CA THR A 354 -29.66 18.24 6.41
C THR A 354 -30.21 19.06 7.61
N ASP A 355 -30.15 18.48 8.82
CA ASP A 355 -30.60 19.17 10.03
C ASP A 355 -29.52 20.15 10.50
N GLU A 356 -29.81 21.46 10.29
CA GLU A 356 -28.89 22.56 10.58
C GLU A 356 -28.61 22.75 12.08
N ARG A 357 -29.37 22.13 12.98
CA ARG A 357 -29.07 22.15 14.43
C ARG A 357 -27.72 21.48 14.73
N TYR A 358 -27.31 20.51 13.92
CA TYR A 358 -26.01 19.88 14.02
C TYR A 358 -24.99 20.71 13.24
N GLY A 359 -23.82 20.91 13.83
CA GLY A 359 -22.74 21.67 13.20
C GLY A 359 -21.55 20.80 12.82
N LYS A 360 -20.37 21.35 12.98
CA LYS A 360 -19.09 20.78 12.49
C LYS A 360 -18.30 20.08 13.60
N LEU A 361 -17.46 19.13 13.21
CA LEU A 361 -16.47 18.53 14.08
C LEU A 361 -15.13 19.26 14.04
N TYR A 362 -14.54 19.48 15.19
CA TYR A 362 -13.24 20.13 15.33
C TYR A 362 -12.26 19.27 16.13
N LYS A 363 -11.00 19.26 15.70
CA LYS A 363 -9.86 18.80 16.50
C LYS A 363 -9.36 19.96 17.35
N VAL A 364 -9.12 19.69 18.63
CA VAL A 364 -8.72 20.70 19.62
C VAL A 364 -7.31 20.45 20.12
N LYS A 365 -6.47 21.46 20.14
CA LYS A 365 -5.14 21.44 20.74
C LYS A 365 -4.83 22.71 21.51
N MET A 366 -3.87 22.62 22.44
CA MET A 366 -3.32 23.84 23.05
C MET A 366 -2.27 24.44 22.11
N TYR A 367 -2.40 25.74 21.86
CA TYR A 367 -1.43 26.53 21.09
C TYR A 367 -1.20 27.86 21.80
N LYS A 368 0.03 28.13 22.21
CA LYS A 368 0.40 29.37 22.96
C LYS A 368 -0.53 29.65 24.15
N GLY A 369 -0.85 28.62 24.94
CA GLY A 369 -1.69 28.75 26.13
C GLY A 369 -3.19 28.90 25.87
N LYS A 370 -3.65 28.87 24.62
CA LYS A 370 -5.08 28.97 24.25
C LYS A 370 -5.55 27.71 23.50
N LEU A 371 -6.84 27.41 23.60
CA LEU A 371 -7.46 26.36 22.79
C LEU A 371 -7.53 26.81 21.33
N SER A 372 -7.00 25.96 20.44
CA SER A 372 -7.04 26.15 19.00
C SER A 372 -7.89 25.04 18.38
N TYR A 373 -8.83 25.42 17.55
CA TYR A 373 -9.76 24.54 16.86
C TYR A 373 -9.39 24.42 15.39
N THR A 374 -9.34 23.20 14.90
CA THR A 374 -9.12 22.91 13.48
C THR A 374 -10.25 22.02 13.02
N GLN A 375 -11.00 22.42 12.01
CA GLN A 375 -12.08 21.58 11.46
C GLN A 375 -11.55 20.18 11.11
N MET A 376 -12.34 19.17 11.41
CA MET A 376 -12.03 17.80 11.03
C MET A 376 -12.10 17.70 9.50
N PRO A 377 -11.01 17.26 8.82
CA PRO A 377 -11.01 17.19 7.36
C PRO A 377 -12.03 16.17 6.86
N ASN A 378 -12.59 16.45 5.69
CA ASN A 378 -13.54 15.59 4.97
C ASN A 378 -14.83 15.25 5.74
N THR A 379 -15.20 16.04 6.73
CA THR A 379 -16.51 15.93 7.39
C THR A 379 -17.49 16.93 6.78
N PRO A 380 -18.77 16.56 6.65
CA PRO A 380 -19.81 17.49 6.25
C PRO A 380 -19.95 18.68 7.22
N ASP A 381 -20.48 19.79 6.70
CA ASP A 381 -20.71 20.99 7.51
C ASP A 381 -21.79 20.77 8.58
N HIS A 382 -22.73 19.89 8.30
CA HIS A 382 -23.71 19.40 9.25
C HIS A 382 -23.60 17.87 9.34
N CYS A 383 -23.28 17.33 10.52
CA CYS A 383 -23.11 15.92 10.70
C CYS A 383 -23.53 15.41 12.06
N VAL A 384 -23.96 14.16 12.10
CA VAL A 384 -24.36 13.46 13.31
C VAL A 384 -23.33 12.39 13.63
N THR A 385 -23.04 12.19 14.91
CA THR A 385 -22.20 11.09 15.38
C THR A 385 -23.03 9.83 15.60
N VAL A 386 -22.61 8.72 14.98
CA VAL A 386 -23.30 7.41 15.02
C VAL A 386 -22.40 6.35 15.65
N ASN A 387 -21.87 6.64 16.83
CA ASN A 387 -20.93 5.78 17.55
C ASN A 387 -21.60 4.54 18.20
N ALA A 388 -22.92 4.59 18.42
CA ALA A 388 -23.72 3.46 18.88
C ALA A 388 -24.06 2.49 17.73
N GLU A 389 -24.83 1.46 18.00
CA GLU A 389 -25.33 0.56 16.96
C GLU A 389 -26.16 1.32 15.91
N LEU A 390 -26.01 0.91 14.66
CA LEU A 390 -26.67 1.56 13.52
C LEU A 390 -28.15 1.10 13.36
N SER A 391 -28.58 0.11 14.13
CA SER A 391 -29.97 -0.36 14.16
C SER A 391 -30.91 0.75 14.65
N GLY A 392 -31.76 1.27 13.78
CA GLY A 392 -32.70 2.35 14.10
C GLY A 392 -32.49 3.66 13.34
N TYR A 393 -31.43 3.78 12.56
CA TYR A 393 -31.27 4.92 11.62
C TYR A 393 -31.86 4.57 10.26
N ASN A 394 -32.66 5.47 9.71
CA ASN A 394 -33.21 5.38 8.36
C ASN A 394 -32.66 6.52 7.50
N LEU A 395 -32.31 6.22 6.25
CA LEU A 395 -32.10 7.22 5.22
C LEU A 395 -33.47 7.76 4.80
N LYS A 396 -33.78 9.01 5.11
CA LYS A 396 -34.92 9.75 4.59
C LYS A 396 -34.43 10.91 3.74
#